data_3b8e9e4992df550f37c7ce2210187d01
#
_entry.id   3b8e9e4992df550f37c7ce2210187d01
#
_cell.length_a   1.000
_cell.length_b   1.000
_cell.length_c   1.000
_cell.angle_alpha   90.00
_cell.angle_beta   90.00
_cell.angle_gamma   90.00
#
_symmetry.space_group_name_H-M   'P 1'
#
loop_
_entity.id
_entity.type
_entity.pdbx_description
1 polymer ?
#
loop_
_entity_poly.entity_id
_entity_poly.type
_entity_poly.pdbx_seq_one_letter_code
_entity_poly.pdbx_strand_id
1 'polypeptide(L)'
;MMFFRCVTARRLMIGLFSITALLTGVADSSSAQDNADDELLGLITEWLTGSDVDLRTLALEQVRTEAKGTAATQRFATLLPTLPADGQVGLLQALAERRDGAARPAVLDILKSEHESVRVAALRCLGDLGTSEDFPQLVERLTSGSEAERTMAAASLVRLPGDDVPKLFMDQIAASKEPKTQVKLIDIVVERRAASVVPTLLELGVNSDLSVRKSALAAVGQLGSPEHITNLVTALLATNAKEREWPEKAILAIYNRHPELAKQPIHPLLEAFFELSGDDQAAVLPAVGRVGGTRAREVVDWYLKHPYPFVSDVGWRALSLWPDASVAPELLAAVEKPASDQRRAMAFKALVRVAGLADESRDVLQRLDWLKSAARLAKNDDERLLVLKRLSAVRHVESLRFAMDFVEQPTLTEQACQAIVELAHLRWLRDEFKDEFMAALDRVQSTSRDPIVQERAQRYKEGKTWTGPGVGP
;
A
#
# COMPACT_ATOMS: atom_id res chain seq x y z
N MET A 1 22.08 -8.83 -46.17
CA MET A 1 23.17 -9.07 -45.19
C MET A 1 22.67 -9.66 -43.86
N MET A 2 21.37 -9.62 -43.55
CA MET A 2 20.77 -10.17 -42.30
C MET A 2 20.51 -11.69 -42.32
N PHE A 3 20.40 -12.32 -43.48
CA PHE A 3 20.09 -13.75 -43.61
C PHE A 3 21.29 -14.70 -43.38
N PHE A 4 22.53 -14.20 -43.52
CA PHE A 4 23.72 -15.03 -43.36
C PHE A 4 24.21 -15.21 -41.90
N ARG A 5 23.85 -14.25 -40.98
CA ARG A 5 24.22 -14.34 -39.56
C ARG A 5 23.36 -15.34 -38.76
N CYS A 6 22.10 -15.53 -39.16
CA CYS A 6 21.19 -16.46 -38.48
C CYS A 6 21.56 -17.95 -38.75
N VAL A 7 22.21 -18.24 -39.84
CA VAL A 7 22.58 -19.62 -40.23
C VAL A 7 23.82 -20.11 -39.45
N THR A 8 24.75 -19.21 -39.12
CA THR A 8 25.96 -19.56 -38.33
C THR A 8 25.62 -19.81 -36.86
N ALA A 9 24.76 -19.01 -36.24
CA ALA A 9 24.31 -19.22 -34.87
C ALA A 9 23.50 -20.54 -34.73
N ARG A 10 22.67 -20.87 -35.73
CA ARG A 10 21.89 -22.11 -35.74
C ARG A 10 22.75 -23.37 -35.94
N ARG A 11 23.89 -23.26 -36.64
CA ARG A 11 24.85 -24.36 -36.79
C ARG A 11 25.72 -24.58 -35.56
N LEU A 12 26.03 -23.50 -34.78
CA LEU A 12 26.71 -23.61 -33.49
C LEU A 12 25.83 -24.24 -32.40
N MET A 13 24.53 -23.92 -32.37
CA MET A 13 23.58 -24.56 -31.43
C MET A 13 23.38 -26.06 -31.71
N ILE A 14 23.40 -26.48 -33.00
CA ILE A 14 23.30 -27.91 -33.38
C ILE A 14 24.61 -28.66 -33.00
N GLY A 15 25.76 -27.99 -33.01
CA GLY A 15 27.03 -28.55 -32.53
C GLY A 15 27.07 -28.82 -31.02
N LEU A 16 26.48 -27.97 -30.20
CA LEU A 16 26.41 -28.14 -28.73
C LEU A 16 25.47 -29.29 -28.31
N PHE A 17 24.36 -29.52 -29.01
CA PHE A 17 23.46 -30.65 -28.75
C PHE A 17 24.05 -32.01 -29.18
N SER A 18 25.03 -32.05 -30.12
CA SER A 18 25.63 -33.28 -30.60
C SER A 18 26.80 -33.79 -29.73
N ILE A 19 27.38 -32.94 -28.89
CA ILE A 19 28.50 -33.33 -27.99
C ILE A 19 27.96 -34.12 -26.78
N THR A 20 26.72 -33.88 -26.36
CA THR A 20 26.10 -34.60 -25.22
C THR A 20 25.64 -36.02 -25.59
N ALA A 21 25.58 -36.40 -26.87
CA ALA A 21 25.03 -37.68 -27.31
C ALA A 21 26.11 -38.75 -27.67
N LEU A 22 27.41 -38.43 -27.54
CA LEU A 22 28.50 -39.32 -27.99
C LEU A 22 29.38 -39.89 -26.87
N LEU A 23 29.07 -39.64 -25.60
CA LEU A 23 29.83 -40.16 -24.44
C LEU A 23 29.06 -41.19 -23.63
N THR A 24 28.58 -42.25 -24.29
CA THR A 24 28.19 -43.49 -23.59
C THR A 24 29.23 -44.57 -23.84
N GLY A 25 30.36 -44.41 -23.20
CA GLY A 25 31.41 -45.46 -23.16
C GLY A 25 32.07 -45.38 -21.77
N VAL A 26 31.82 -46.42 -20.98
CA VAL A 26 32.24 -46.64 -19.60
C VAL A 26 33.75 -46.43 -19.44
N ALA A 27 34.13 -45.31 -18.79
CA ALA A 27 35.35 -45.17 -17.97
C ALA A 27 35.36 -43.76 -17.34
N ASP A 28 35.52 -43.64 -16.02
CA ASP A 28 35.67 -42.42 -15.20
C ASP A 28 34.76 -41.25 -15.57
N SER A 29 33.51 -41.35 -15.21
CA SER A 29 32.46 -40.36 -15.51
C SER A 29 32.66 -39.00 -14.81
N SER A 30 33.49 -38.88 -13.77
CA SER A 30 33.78 -37.63 -13.09
C SER A 30 34.79 -36.78 -13.84
N SER A 31 35.88 -37.35 -14.34
CA SER A 31 36.94 -36.59 -15.04
C SER A 31 36.51 -36.09 -16.42
N ALA A 32 35.66 -36.83 -17.12
CA ALA A 32 35.10 -36.42 -18.42
C ALA A 32 34.05 -35.28 -18.24
N GLN A 33 33.29 -35.29 -17.14
CA GLN A 33 32.33 -34.26 -16.83
C GLN A 33 33.04 -32.94 -16.37
N ASP A 34 34.08 -33.06 -15.54
CA ASP A 34 34.91 -31.92 -15.12
C ASP A 34 35.58 -31.20 -16.31
N ASN A 35 36.07 -31.96 -17.31
CA ASN A 35 36.66 -31.40 -18.54
C ASN A 35 35.61 -30.70 -19.42
N ALA A 36 34.41 -31.24 -19.55
CA ALA A 36 33.33 -30.63 -20.34
C ALA A 36 32.81 -29.33 -19.69
N ASP A 37 32.73 -29.29 -18.35
CA ASP A 37 32.34 -28.11 -17.61
C ASP A 37 33.41 -27.00 -17.71
N ASP A 38 34.71 -27.33 -17.69
CA ASP A 38 35.81 -26.38 -17.88
C ASP A 38 35.86 -25.82 -19.33
N GLU A 39 35.58 -26.62 -20.35
CA GLU A 39 35.46 -26.15 -21.74
C GLU A 39 34.29 -25.19 -21.91
N LEU A 40 33.11 -25.51 -21.31
CA LEU A 40 31.95 -24.65 -21.32
C LEU A 40 32.23 -23.31 -20.61
N LEU A 41 32.84 -23.33 -19.44
CA LEU A 41 33.25 -22.14 -18.71
C LEU A 41 34.24 -21.28 -19.51
N GLY A 42 35.17 -21.91 -20.23
CA GLY A 42 36.10 -21.24 -21.13
C GLY A 42 35.41 -20.50 -22.26
N LEU A 43 34.46 -21.16 -22.92
CA LEU A 43 33.68 -20.60 -24.02
C LEU A 43 32.78 -19.41 -23.53
N ILE A 44 32.10 -19.58 -22.41
CA ILE A 44 31.30 -18.51 -21.82
C ILE A 44 32.17 -17.30 -21.49
N THR A 45 33.37 -17.53 -20.94
CA THR A 45 34.34 -16.47 -20.62
C THR A 45 34.76 -15.69 -21.87
N GLU A 46 35.08 -16.40 -22.96
CA GLU A 46 35.46 -15.80 -24.25
C GLU A 46 34.33 -14.94 -24.81
N TRP A 47 33.10 -15.43 -24.78
CA TRP A 47 31.93 -14.67 -25.23
C TRP A 47 31.63 -13.45 -24.36
N LEU A 48 31.76 -13.55 -23.04
CA LEU A 48 31.58 -12.44 -22.13
C LEU A 48 32.58 -11.30 -22.37
N THR A 49 33.85 -11.65 -22.62
CA THR A 49 34.94 -10.67 -22.80
C THR A 49 35.09 -10.21 -24.25
N GLY A 50 34.44 -10.88 -25.18
CA GLY A 50 34.45 -10.54 -26.61
C GLY A 50 33.72 -9.23 -26.91
N SER A 51 33.98 -8.66 -28.11
CA SER A 51 33.34 -7.42 -28.57
C SER A 51 31.94 -7.63 -29.17
N ASP A 52 31.52 -8.86 -29.41
CA ASP A 52 30.20 -9.19 -30.01
C ASP A 52 29.11 -9.13 -28.92
N VAL A 53 28.16 -8.20 -29.08
CA VAL A 53 27.06 -7.97 -28.11
C VAL A 53 26.08 -9.13 -28.09
N ASP A 54 25.84 -9.78 -29.25
CA ASP A 54 24.90 -10.90 -29.33
C ASP A 54 25.47 -12.14 -28.62
N LEU A 55 26.77 -12.41 -28.81
CA LEU A 55 27.46 -13.49 -28.09
C LEU A 55 27.54 -13.20 -26.58
N ARG A 56 27.79 -11.96 -26.19
CA ARG A 56 27.77 -11.58 -24.78
C ARG A 56 26.39 -11.78 -24.14
N THR A 57 25.32 -11.45 -24.85
CA THR A 57 23.96 -11.69 -24.37
C THR A 57 23.69 -13.19 -24.18
N LEU A 58 24.12 -14.00 -25.12
CA LEU A 58 24.01 -15.47 -25.01
C LEU A 58 24.83 -15.99 -23.81
N ALA A 59 26.05 -15.50 -23.64
CA ALA A 59 26.90 -15.87 -22.50
C ALA A 59 26.28 -15.52 -21.16
N LEU A 60 25.64 -14.36 -21.04
CA LEU A 60 24.92 -13.96 -19.82
C LEU A 60 23.76 -14.91 -19.50
N GLU A 61 23.06 -15.42 -20.51
CA GLU A 61 22.03 -16.43 -20.31
C GLU A 61 22.63 -17.76 -19.83
N GLN A 62 23.78 -18.19 -20.42
CA GLN A 62 24.48 -19.39 -19.96
C GLN A 62 25.00 -19.24 -18.51
N VAL A 63 25.46 -18.05 -18.12
CA VAL A 63 25.82 -17.75 -16.71
C VAL A 63 24.62 -17.95 -15.78
N ARG A 64 23.41 -17.63 -16.19
CA ARG A 64 22.20 -17.80 -15.36
C ARG A 64 21.80 -19.27 -15.22
N THR A 65 21.85 -20.05 -16.29
CA THR A 65 21.14 -21.33 -16.38
C THR A 65 22.06 -22.55 -16.29
N GLU A 66 23.24 -22.52 -16.96
CA GLU A 66 23.99 -23.76 -17.24
C GLU A 66 25.18 -23.94 -16.26
N ALA A 67 26.09 -23.02 -16.19
CA ALA A 67 27.32 -23.17 -15.41
C ALA A 67 27.08 -23.12 -13.90
N LYS A 68 26.61 -24.22 -13.30
CA LYS A 68 26.23 -24.29 -11.88
C LYS A 68 27.46 -24.42 -10.95
N GLY A 69 27.25 -24.05 -9.67
CA GLY A 69 28.21 -24.23 -8.58
C GLY A 69 29.06 -23.00 -8.27
N THR A 70 29.58 -23.00 -7.05
CA THR A 70 30.33 -21.89 -6.44
C THR A 70 31.61 -21.54 -7.20
N ALA A 71 32.34 -22.54 -7.69
CA ALA A 71 33.58 -22.34 -8.47
C ALA A 71 33.31 -21.58 -9.78
N ALA A 72 32.23 -21.95 -10.49
CA ALA A 72 31.81 -21.24 -11.71
C ALA A 72 31.39 -19.80 -11.40
N THR A 73 30.63 -19.58 -10.33
CA THR A 73 30.23 -18.24 -9.88
C THR A 73 31.44 -17.36 -9.55
N GLN A 74 32.43 -17.87 -8.82
CA GLN A 74 33.67 -17.15 -8.52
C GLN A 74 34.42 -16.77 -9.79
N ARG A 75 34.58 -17.73 -10.73
CA ARG A 75 35.25 -17.48 -12.00
C ARG A 75 34.58 -16.37 -12.81
N PHE A 76 33.25 -16.38 -12.94
CA PHE A 76 32.53 -15.29 -13.60
C PHE A 76 32.64 -13.95 -12.86
N ALA A 77 32.56 -13.97 -11.54
CA ALA A 77 32.67 -12.75 -10.74
C ALA A 77 34.02 -12.04 -10.93
N THR A 78 35.13 -12.80 -11.14
CA THR A 78 36.45 -12.22 -11.42
C THR A 78 36.54 -11.48 -12.74
N LEU A 79 35.61 -11.70 -13.68
CA LEU A 79 35.57 -11.00 -14.96
C LEU A 79 34.94 -9.59 -14.85
N LEU A 80 34.23 -9.27 -13.76
CA LEU A 80 33.56 -7.97 -13.62
C LEU A 80 34.46 -6.77 -13.97
N PRO A 81 35.68 -6.62 -13.42
CA PRO A 81 36.49 -5.44 -13.70
C PRO A 81 37.04 -5.39 -15.14
N THR A 82 37.00 -6.50 -15.88
CA THR A 82 37.52 -6.57 -17.26
C THR A 82 36.49 -6.21 -18.33
N LEU A 83 35.21 -6.19 -17.97
CA LEU A 83 34.11 -5.95 -18.90
C LEU A 83 33.83 -4.44 -19.05
N PRO A 84 33.29 -4.00 -20.20
CA PRO A 84 32.73 -2.66 -20.34
C PRO A 84 31.50 -2.49 -19.44
N ALA A 85 31.11 -1.25 -19.17
CA ALA A 85 30.07 -0.92 -18.18
C ALA A 85 28.73 -1.67 -18.43
N ASP A 86 28.29 -1.80 -19.67
CA ASP A 86 27.09 -2.56 -20.07
C ASP A 86 27.26 -4.07 -19.78
N GLY A 87 28.43 -4.61 -20.05
CA GLY A 87 28.78 -6.00 -19.72
C GLY A 87 28.82 -6.24 -18.21
N GLN A 88 29.39 -5.30 -17.44
CA GLN A 88 29.37 -5.36 -15.97
C GLN A 88 27.93 -5.38 -15.41
N VAL A 89 27.04 -4.50 -15.91
CA VAL A 89 25.63 -4.47 -15.52
C VAL A 89 24.95 -5.81 -15.85
N GLY A 90 25.16 -6.35 -17.05
CA GLY A 90 24.60 -7.64 -17.46
C GLY A 90 25.08 -8.80 -16.58
N LEU A 91 26.39 -8.84 -16.30
CA LEU A 91 26.96 -9.90 -15.46
C LEU A 91 26.49 -9.80 -14.01
N LEU A 92 26.39 -8.59 -13.43
CA LEU A 92 25.83 -8.38 -12.09
C LEU A 92 24.38 -8.87 -12.00
N GLN A 93 23.55 -8.65 -13.04
CA GLN A 93 22.21 -9.16 -13.09
C GLN A 93 22.17 -10.70 -13.12
N ALA A 94 23.02 -11.30 -13.95
CA ALA A 94 23.13 -12.76 -14.03
C ALA A 94 23.59 -13.38 -12.71
N LEU A 95 24.57 -12.76 -12.02
CA LEU A 95 25.05 -13.19 -10.71
C LEU A 95 23.98 -13.06 -9.62
N ALA A 96 23.18 -11.99 -9.65
CA ALA A 96 22.06 -11.81 -8.73
C ALA A 96 21.01 -12.93 -8.87
N GLU A 97 20.67 -13.31 -10.11
CA GLU A 97 19.73 -14.39 -10.39
C GLU A 97 20.24 -15.78 -9.97
N ARG A 98 21.57 -15.98 -9.97
CA ARG A 98 22.19 -17.20 -9.43
C ARG A 98 22.03 -17.33 -7.91
N ARG A 99 21.92 -16.23 -7.18
CA ARG A 99 21.83 -16.19 -5.72
C ARG A 99 22.96 -16.93 -4.99
N ASP A 100 24.15 -17.00 -5.59
CA ASP A 100 25.31 -17.63 -5.03
C ASP A 100 26.22 -16.60 -4.39
N GLY A 101 26.35 -16.61 -3.06
CA GLY A 101 27.14 -15.67 -2.27
C GLY A 101 28.63 -15.62 -2.62
N ALA A 102 29.15 -16.58 -3.38
CA ALA A 102 30.53 -16.59 -3.86
C ALA A 102 30.87 -15.39 -4.76
N ALA A 103 29.88 -14.75 -5.38
CA ALA A 103 30.07 -13.51 -6.14
C ALA A 103 30.20 -12.26 -5.25
N ARG A 104 29.77 -12.30 -3.98
CA ARG A 104 29.68 -11.14 -3.08
C ARG A 104 30.97 -10.31 -2.98
N PRO A 105 32.17 -10.87 -2.82
CA PRO A 105 33.40 -10.07 -2.73
C PRO A 105 33.62 -9.18 -3.95
N ALA A 106 33.46 -9.73 -5.16
CA ALA A 106 33.61 -8.98 -6.42
C ALA A 106 32.52 -7.92 -6.59
N VAL A 107 31.28 -8.20 -6.12
CA VAL A 107 30.17 -7.22 -6.14
C VAL A 107 30.46 -6.06 -5.18
N LEU A 108 31.05 -6.29 -4.02
CA LEU A 108 31.47 -5.24 -3.09
C LEU A 108 32.57 -4.35 -3.68
N ASP A 109 33.53 -4.93 -4.40
CA ASP A 109 34.61 -4.16 -5.03
C ASP A 109 34.08 -3.26 -6.14
N ILE A 110 33.13 -3.74 -6.94
CA ILE A 110 32.57 -3.00 -8.08
C ILE A 110 31.61 -1.85 -7.65
N LEU A 111 31.20 -1.78 -6.38
CA LEU A 111 30.50 -0.62 -5.82
C LEU A 111 31.30 0.69 -5.88
N LYS A 112 32.59 0.61 -6.13
CA LYS A 112 33.52 1.75 -6.30
C LYS A 112 33.62 2.20 -7.76
N SER A 113 32.90 1.57 -8.70
CA SER A 113 32.94 1.90 -10.13
C SER A 113 32.61 3.38 -10.37
N GLU A 114 33.29 4.00 -11.33
CA GLU A 114 32.98 5.37 -11.78
C GLU A 114 31.59 5.46 -12.45
N HIS A 115 31.11 4.36 -13.05
CA HIS A 115 29.84 4.27 -13.72
C HIS A 115 28.67 4.07 -12.74
N GLU A 116 27.76 5.04 -12.67
CA GLU A 116 26.57 4.97 -11.80
C GLU A 116 25.71 3.73 -12.08
N SER A 117 25.50 3.39 -13.35
CA SER A 117 24.72 2.22 -13.76
C SER A 117 25.28 0.91 -13.18
N VAL A 118 26.60 0.80 -13.12
CA VAL A 118 27.28 -0.35 -12.54
C VAL A 118 27.10 -0.39 -11.02
N ARG A 119 27.26 0.76 -10.33
CA ARG A 119 27.05 0.83 -8.88
C ARG A 119 25.60 0.49 -8.51
N VAL A 120 24.62 0.98 -9.29
CA VAL A 120 23.20 0.64 -9.12
C VAL A 120 22.95 -0.87 -9.32
N ALA A 121 23.56 -1.49 -10.34
CA ALA A 121 23.46 -2.92 -10.57
C ALA A 121 24.11 -3.74 -9.44
N ALA A 122 25.24 -3.28 -8.91
CA ALA A 122 25.91 -3.92 -7.77
C ALA A 122 25.07 -3.84 -6.49
N LEU A 123 24.45 -2.68 -6.22
CA LEU A 123 23.50 -2.53 -5.10
C LEU A 123 22.34 -3.50 -5.21
N ARG A 124 21.74 -3.63 -6.41
CA ARG A 124 20.69 -4.60 -6.68
C ARG A 124 21.14 -6.03 -6.39
N CYS A 125 22.32 -6.38 -6.85
CA CYS A 125 22.92 -7.70 -6.66
C CYS A 125 23.09 -8.03 -5.16
N LEU A 126 23.57 -7.06 -4.34
CA LEU A 126 23.67 -7.22 -2.90
C LEU A 126 22.32 -7.43 -2.21
N GLY A 127 21.25 -6.88 -2.75
CA GLY A 127 19.90 -7.13 -2.21
C GLY A 127 19.46 -8.60 -2.33
N ASP A 128 20.02 -9.35 -3.27
CA ASP A 128 19.64 -10.72 -3.57
C ASP A 128 20.65 -11.77 -3.04
N LEU A 129 21.95 -11.45 -3.01
CA LEU A 129 23.02 -12.37 -2.58
C LEU A 129 23.86 -11.87 -1.39
N GLY A 130 23.59 -10.67 -0.91
CA GLY A 130 24.29 -10.08 0.25
C GLY A 130 23.95 -10.77 1.57
N THR A 131 24.57 -10.30 2.63
CA THR A 131 24.36 -10.73 4.01
C THR A 131 24.07 -9.52 4.89
N SER A 132 23.73 -9.74 6.15
CA SER A 132 23.56 -8.66 7.13
C SER A 132 24.80 -7.78 7.30
N GLU A 133 26.00 -8.28 6.99
CA GLU A 133 27.24 -7.50 6.98
C GLU A 133 27.25 -6.36 5.95
N ASP A 134 26.42 -6.46 4.88
CA ASP A 134 26.33 -5.45 3.84
C ASP A 134 25.35 -4.30 4.20
N PHE A 135 24.61 -4.46 5.29
CA PHE A 135 23.65 -3.48 5.76
C PHE A 135 24.23 -2.07 5.90
N PRO A 136 25.41 -1.85 6.54
CA PRO A 136 25.97 -0.50 6.68
C PRO A 136 26.28 0.17 5.35
N GLN A 137 26.79 -0.58 4.36
CA GLN A 137 27.08 -0.05 3.02
C GLN A 137 25.81 0.34 2.26
N LEU A 138 24.76 -0.48 2.36
CA LEU A 138 23.46 -0.15 1.75
C LEU A 138 22.84 1.09 2.40
N VAL A 139 22.95 1.25 3.73
CA VAL A 139 22.48 2.45 4.45
C VAL A 139 23.31 3.69 4.06
N GLU A 140 24.61 3.56 3.88
CA GLU A 140 25.45 4.65 3.38
C GLU A 140 24.97 5.12 2.01
N ARG A 141 24.70 4.21 1.08
CA ARG A 141 24.18 4.56 -0.25
C ARG A 141 22.74 5.12 -0.22
N LEU A 142 21.92 4.65 0.72
CA LEU A 142 20.59 5.20 0.96
C LEU A 142 20.62 6.69 1.36
N THR A 143 21.65 7.11 2.09
CA THR A 143 21.76 8.46 2.64
C THR A 143 22.59 9.40 1.76
N SER A 144 23.71 8.93 1.22
CA SER A 144 24.72 9.73 0.52
C SER A 144 24.81 9.48 -0.99
N GLY A 145 24.17 8.44 -1.52
CA GLY A 145 24.19 8.09 -2.95
C GLY A 145 23.42 9.07 -3.84
N SER A 146 23.56 8.90 -5.16
CA SER A 146 22.69 9.56 -6.15
C SER A 146 21.23 9.13 -5.97
N GLU A 147 20.31 9.77 -6.67
CA GLU A 147 18.88 9.39 -6.58
C GLU A 147 18.64 7.93 -7.00
N ALA A 148 19.31 7.48 -8.07
CA ALA A 148 19.22 6.10 -8.54
C ALA A 148 19.83 5.12 -7.52
N GLU A 149 21.00 5.47 -6.94
CA GLU A 149 21.63 4.66 -5.90
C GLU A 149 20.77 4.59 -4.63
N ARG A 150 20.21 5.72 -4.17
CA ARG A 150 19.31 5.75 -2.99
C ARG A 150 18.07 4.86 -3.20
N THR A 151 17.45 4.95 -4.37
CA THR A 151 16.28 4.14 -4.71
C THR A 151 16.63 2.65 -4.72
N MET A 152 17.76 2.29 -5.33
CA MET A 152 18.19 0.90 -5.41
C MET A 152 18.65 0.37 -4.04
N ALA A 153 19.35 1.17 -3.24
CA ALA A 153 19.75 0.79 -1.89
C ALA A 153 18.53 0.50 -0.99
N ALA A 154 17.47 1.34 -1.07
CA ALA A 154 16.22 1.08 -0.38
C ALA A 154 15.60 -0.27 -0.81
N ALA A 155 15.46 -0.50 -2.11
CA ALA A 155 14.92 -1.76 -2.64
C ALA A 155 15.78 -2.98 -2.28
N SER A 156 17.10 -2.80 -2.16
CA SER A 156 18.02 -3.87 -1.75
C SER A 156 17.95 -4.16 -0.26
N LEU A 157 17.81 -3.13 0.56
CA LEU A 157 17.57 -3.26 2.01
C LEU A 157 16.26 -3.99 2.30
N VAL A 158 15.22 -3.82 1.46
CA VAL A 158 13.97 -4.60 1.59
C VAL A 158 14.22 -6.10 1.41
N ARG A 159 15.12 -6.50 0.51
CA ARG A 159 15.36 -7.91 0.16
C ARG A 159 16.55 -8.54 0.88
N LEU A 160 17.42 -7.74 1.48
CA LEU A 160 18.67 -8.20 2.09
C LEU A 160 18.44 -9.40 3.01
N PRO A 161 19.07 -10.56 2.77
CA PRO A 161 18.92 -11.74 3.62
C PRO A 161 19.54 -11.55 5.00
N GLY A 162 19.00 -12.22 6.00
CA GLY A 162 19.51 -12.29 7.37
C GLY A 162 18.40 -12.11 8.41
N ASP A 163 18.37 -12.99 9.40
CA ASP A 163 17.41 -12.95 10.51
C ASP A 163 17.69 -11.80 11.48
N ASP A 164 18.91 -11.29 11.49
CA ASP A 164 19.37 -10.17 12.31
C ASP A 164 19.14 -8.80 11.65
N VAL A 165 18.82 -8.76 10.35
CA VAL A 165 18.59 -7.51 9.61
C VAL A 165 17.51 -6.61 10.24
N PRO A 166 16.37 -7.12 10.75
CA PRO A 166 15.41 -6.29 11.48
C PRO A 166 16.00 -5.56 12.69
N LYS A 167 16.88 -6.22 13.44
CA LYS A 167 17.58 -5.60 14.56
C LYS A 167 18.53 -4.50 14.10
N LEU A 168 19.28 -4.72 13.01
CA LEU A 168 20.16 -3.70 12.43
C LEU A 168 19.41 -2.44 12.02
N PHE A 169 18.17 -2.59 11.50
CA PHE A 169 17.32 -1.43 11.24
C PHE A 169 17.01 -0.65 12.51
N MET A 170 16.65 -1.32 13.61
CA MET A 170 16.33 -0.65 14.87
C MET A 170 17.55 0.08 15.46
N ASP A 171 18.70 -0.58 15.46
CA ASP A 171 19.94 0.01 15.90
C ASP A 171 20.30 1.25 15.05
N GLN A 172 20.13 1.18 13.74
CA GLN A 172 20.40 2.28 12.82
C GLN A 172 19.39 3.44 12.98
N ILE A 173 18.10 3.14 13.17
CA ILE A 173 17.07 4.16 13.43
C ILE A 173 17.37 4.88 14.74
N ALA A 174 17.74 4.15 15.80
CA ALA A 174 18.10 4.73 17.09
C ALA A 174 19.38 5.58 17.03
N ALA A 175 20.37 5.15 16.24
CA ALA A 175 21.63 5.88 16.07
C ALA A 175 21.52 7.12 15.16
N SER A 176 20.54 7.15 14.24
CA SER A 176 20.35 8.25 13.31
C SER A 176 19.82 9.49 14.00
N LYS A 177 20.47 10.63 13.77
CA LYS A 177 20.03 11.95 14.27
C LYS A 177 19.17 12.71 13.26
N GLU A 178 19.05 12.22 12.04
CA GLU A 178 18.31 12.87 10.96
C GLU A 178 16.92 12.25 10.82
N PRO A 179 15.83 13.01 11.11
CA PRO A 179 14.46 12.49 11.03
C PRO A 179 14.09 11.92 9.67
N LYS A 180 14.58 12.53 8.57
CA LYS A 180 14.31 12.03 7.22
C LYS A 180 14.90 10.64 6.97
N THR A 181 16.07 10.38 7.49
CA THR A 181 16.72 9.06 7.42
C THR A 181 15.95 8.04 8.25
N GLN A 182 15.53 8.40 9.48
CA GLN A 182 14.71 7.54 10.33
C GLN A 182 13.41 7.16 9.63
N VAL A 183 12.68 8.13 9.05
CA VAL A 183 11.44 7.86 8.30
C VAL A 183 11.67 6.89 7.15
N LYS A 184 12.72 7.10 6.33
CA LYS A 184 13.05 6.18 5.22
C LYS A 184 13.33 4.75 5.70
N LEU A 185 14.06 4.60 6.81
CA LEU A 185 14.36 3.29 7.38
C LEU A 185 13.07 2.61 7.92
N ILE A 186 12.16 3.38 8.53
CA ILE A 186 10.85 2.88 8.96
C ILE A 186 10.04 2.41 7.75
N ASP A 187 10.02 3.16 6.65
CA ASP A 187 9.29 2.76 5.43
C ASP A 187 9.84 1.44 4.87
N ILE A 188 11.17 1.26 4.85
CA ILE A 188 11.80 0.01 4.40
C ILE A 188 11.43 -1.17 5.32
N VAL A 189 11.39 -0.96 6.63
CA VAL A 189 10.97 -1.97 7.61
C VAL A 189 9.53 -2.42 7.36
N VAL A 190 8.65 -1.49 7.01
CA VAL A 190 7.24 -1.81 6.64
C VAL A 190 7.19 -2.64 5.37
N GLU A 191 7.94 -2.27 4.33
CA GLU A 191 8.00 -3.03 3.07
C GLU A 191 8.57 -4.45 3.29
N ARG A 192 9.55 -4.61 4.18
CA ARG A 192 10.06 -5.92 4.62
C ARG A 192 9.05 -6.74 5.40
N ARG A 193 7.97 -6.14 5.91
CA ARG A 193 7.00 -6.76 6.84
C ARG A 193 7.66 -7.30 8.12
N ALA A 194 8.66 -6.60 8.63
CA ALA A 194 9.43 -7.01 9.81
C ALA A 194 8.64 -6.72 11.11
N ALA A 195 7.68 -7.57 11.45
CA ALA A 195 6.82 -7.38 12.63
C ALA A 195 7.58 -7.38 13.97
N SER A 196 8.74 -8.01 14.04
CA SER A 196 9.60 -8.06 15.25
C SER A 196 10.08 -6.68 15.73
N VAL A 197 10.00 -5.65 14.89
CA VAL A 197 10.43 -4.28 15.22
C VAL A 197 9.33 -3.43 15.86
N VAL A 198 8.11 -3.91 15.97
CA VAL A 198 6.96 -3.16 16.48
C VAL A 198 7.20 -2.58 17.88
N PRO A 199 7.83 -3.26 18.85
CA PRO A 199 8.12 -2.67 20.15
C PRO A 199 8.93 -1.37 20.06
N THR A 200 9.99 -1.35 19.26
CA THR A 200 10.81 -0.14 19.07
C THR A 200 10.05 0.97 18.32
N LEU A 201 9.20 0.60 17.34
CA LEU A 201 8.34 1.59 16.67
C LEU A 201 7.34 2.24 17.64
N LEU A 202 6.84 1.51 18.63
CA LEU A 202 5.97 2.07 19.69
C LEU A 202 6.72 3.08 20.55
N GLU A 203 7.97 2.83 20.92
CA GLU A 203 8.82 3.78 21.62
C GLU A 203 9.06 5.06 20.80
N LEU A 204 9.37 4.91 19.51
CA LEU A 204 9.51 6.05 18.59
C LEU A 204 8.20 6.83 18.41
N GLY A 205 7.07 6.16 18.55
CA GLY A 205 5.73 6.75 18.44
C GLY A 205 5.41 7.79 19.51
N VAL A 206 6.15 7.84 20.63
CA VAL A 206 5.90 8.80 21.73
C VAL A 206 7.04 9.79 21.98
N ASN A 207 8.28 9.41 21.70
CA ASN A 207 9.48 10.15 22.14
C ASN A 207 10.31 10.77 20.99
N SER A 208 9.87 10.65 19.72
CA SER A 208 10.65 11.08 18.57
C SER A 208 10.19 12.42 18.00
N ASP A 209 10.87 12.89 16.96
CA ASP A 209 10.44 14.00 16.11
C ASP A 209 9.03 13.75 15.55
N LEU A 210 8.29 14.82 15.23
CA LEU A 210 6.90 14.76 14.76
C LEU A 210 6.73 13.84 13.53
N SER A 211 7.63 13.94 12.56
CA SER A 211 7.58 13.12 11.34
C SER A 211 7.89 11.66 11.64
N VAL A 212 8.82 11.42 12.55
CA VAL A 212 9.20 10.08 13.00
C VAL A 212 8.07 9.44 13.82
N ARG A 213 7.46 10.18 14.78
CA ARG A 213 6.29 9.68 15.55
C ARG A 213 5.18 9.25 14.61
N LYS A 214 4.83 10.10 13.64
CA LYS A 214 3.77 9.82 12.67
C LYS A 214 4.08 8.58 11.83
N SER A 215 5.31 8.46 11.30
CA SER A 215 5.74 7.32 10.50
C SER A 215 5.77 6.04 11.34
N ALA A 216 6.31 6.10 12.56
CA ALA A 216 6.39 4.96 13.47
C ALA A 216 4.99 4.42 13.83
N LEU A 217 4.04 5.30 14.23
CA LEU A 217 2.67 4.88 14.54
C LEU A 217 1.94 4.32 13.30
N ALA A 218 2.18 4.89 12.11
CA ALA A 218 1.64 4.34 10.87
C ALA A 218 2.21 2.93 10.58
N ALA A 219 3.51 2.74 10.81
CA ALA A 219 4.18 1.45 10.70
C ALA A 219 3.64 0.42 11.70
N VAL A 220 3.41 0.82 12.97
CA VAL A 220 2.73 -0.04 13.95
C VAL A 220 1.33 -0.42 13.47
N GLY A 221 0.60 0.52 12.87
CA GLY A 221 -0.69 0.22 12.25
C GLY A 221 -0.62 -0.86 11.16
N GLN A 222 0.48 -0.94 10.42
CA GLN A 222 0.65 -1.92 9.34
C GLN A 222 1.23 -3.25 9.81
N LEU A 223 2.17 -3.24 10.77
CA LEU A 223 2.92 -4.42 11.21
C LEU A 223 2.40 -5.01 12.52
N GLY A 224 1.72 -4.19 13.34
CA GLY A 224 1.25 -4.58 14.67
C GLY A 224 0.16 -5.64 14.62
N SER A 225 0.05 -6.38 15.71
CA SER A 225 -0.94 -7.41 16.01
C SER A 225 -1.86 -6.95 17.15
N PRO A 226 -2.94 -7.68 17.46
CA PRO A 226 -3.89 -7.32 18.53
C PRO A 226 -3.24 -7.09 19.90
N GLU A 227 -2.17 -7.77 20.23
CA GLU A 227 -1.40 -7.62 21.46
C GLU A 227 -0.79 -6.23 21.67
N HIS A 228 -0.61 -5.44 20.58
CA HIS A 228 -0.04 -4.11 20.63
C HIS A 228 -1.08 -2.99 20.88
N ILE A 229 -2.38 -3.34 20.96
CA ILE A 229 -3.47 -2.36 21.12
C ILE A 229 -3.32 -1.59 22.44
N THR A 230 -2.98 -2.26 23.55
CA THR A 230 -2.76 -1.62 24.86
C THR A 230 -1.62 -0.60 24.80
N ASN A 231 -0.52 -0.92 24.10
CA ASN A 231 0.58 0.03 23.90
C ASN A 231 0.16 1.23 23.05
N LEU A 232 -0.69 1.02 22.03
CA LEU A 232 -1.25 2.12 21.23
C LEU A 232 -2.20 3.01 22.02
N VAL A 233 -2.96 2.44 22.98
CA VAL A 233 -3.76 3.22 23.93
C VAL A 233 -2.84 4.09 24.81
N THR A 234 -1.75 3.53 25.33
CA THR A 234 -0.74 4.30 26.06
C THR A 234 -0.16 5.44 25.21
N ALA A 235 0.19 5.16 23.95
CA ALA A 235 0.65 6.18 23.01
C ALA A 235 -0.40 7.26 22.74
N LEU A 236 -1.69 6.88 22.64
CA LEU A 236 -2.81 7.83 22.48
C LEU A 236 -2.91 8.79 23.67
N LEU A 237 -2.76 8.29 24.88
CA LEU A 237 -2.82 9.09 26.10
C LEU A 237 -1.59 9.98 26.26
N ALA A 238 -0.43 9.53 25.83
CA ALA A 238 0.83 10.29 25.89
C ALA A 238 0.90 11.42 24.83
N THR A 239 0.08 11.36 23.77
CA THR A 239 0.07 12.36 22.70
C THR A 239 -0.89 13.51 22.99
N ASN A 240 -0.59 14.69 22.44
CA ASN A 240 -1.52 15.82 22.52
C ASN A 240 -2.79 15.58 21.68
N ALA A 241 -3.86 16.30 21.98
CA ALA A 241 -5.18 16.08 21.37
C ALA A 241 -5.18 16.15 19.81
N LYS A 242 -4.26 16.91 19.19
CA LYS A 242 -4.17 17.05 17.72
C LYS A 242 -3.50 15.84 17.07
N GLU A 243 -2.66 15.14 17.80
CA GLU A 243 -1.89 14.00 17.31
C GLU A 243 -2.54 12.65 17.62
N ARG A 244 -3.56 12.61 18.47
CA ARG A 244 -4.29 11.37 18.86
C ARG A 244 -4.85 10.60 17.68
N GLU A 245 -5.07 11.26 16.56
CA GLU A 245 -5.54 10.58 15.33
C GLU A 245 -4.57 9.53 14.80
N TRP A 246 -3.27 9.64 15.08
CA TRP A 246 -2.28 8.70 14.56
C TRP A 246 -2.31 7.34 15.29
N PRO A 247 -2.25 7.28 16.63
CA PRO A 247 -2.44 6.02 17.33
C PRO A 247 -3.86 5.46 17.14
N GLU A 248 -4.91 6.30 17.03
CA GLU A 248 -6.25 5.83 16.66
C GLU A 248 -6.26 5.14 15.30
N LYS A 249 -5.62 5.72 14.27
CA LYS A 249 -5.51 5.11 12.95
C LYS A 249 -4.74 3.79 12.99
N ALA A 250 -3.71 3.70 13.81
CA ALA A 250 -2.95 2.47 14.01
C ALA A 250 -3.82 1.36 14.64
N ILE A 251 -4.59 1.69 15.68
CA ILE A 251 -5.56 0.78 16.30
C ILE A 251 -6.56 0.29 15.24
N LEU A 252 -7.17 1.20 14.49
CA LEU A 252 -8.14 0.85 13.44
C LEU A 252 -7.54 -0.01 12.33
N ALA A 253 -6.28 0.23 11.95
CA ALA A 253 -5.60 -0.59 10.95
C ALA A 253 -5.43 -2.03 11.43
N ILE A 254 -5.18 -2.25 12.72
CA ILE A 254 -5.15 -3.60 13.32
C ILE A 254 -6.55 -4.23 13.26
N TYR A 255 -7.61 -3.51 13.69
CA TYR A 255 -8.98 -4.03 13.63
C TYR A 255 -9.46 -4.31 12.20
N ASN A 256 -9.06 -3.51 11.21
CA ASN A 256 -9.38 -3.77 9.81
C ASN A 256 -8.73 -5.06 9.27
N ARG A 257 -7.57 -5.44 9.78
CA ARG A 257 -6.94 -6.73 9.46
C ARG A 257 -7.51 -7.89 10.26
N HIS A 258 -8.14 -7.61 11.42
CA HIS A 258 -8.71 -8.58 12.35
C HIS A 258 -10.16 -8.20 12.69
N PRO A 259 -11.08 -8.19 11.72
CA PRO A 259 -12.45 -7.72 11.92
C PRO A 259 -13.26 -8.59 12.90
N GLU A 260 -12.83 -9.82 13.14
CA GLU A 260 -13.40 -10.74 14.13
C GLU A 260 -13.25 -10.22 15.57
N LEU A 261 -12.23 -9.40 15.84
CA LEU A 261 -12.01 -8.85 17.19
C LEU A 261 -13.18 -7.95 17.63
N ALA A 262 -13.70 -7.09 16.75
CA ALA A 262 -14.80 -6.20 17.08
C ALA A 262 -16.10 -6.94 17.44
N LYS A 263 -16.20 -8.23 17.07
CA LYS A 263 -17.35 -9.10 17.37
C LYS A 263 -17.23 -9.79 18.72
N GLN A 264 -16.05 -9.75 19.36
CA GLN A 264 -15.84 -10.31 20.69
C GLN A 264 -16.59 -9.48 21.74
N PRO A 265 -17.15 -10.12 22.77
CA PRO A 265 -17.84 -9.40 23.87
C PRO A 265 -16.93 -8.37 24.55
N ILE A 266 -15.69 -8.73 24.81
CA ILE A 266 -14.64 -7.81 25.29
C ILE A 266 -13.44 -8.01 24.35
N HIS A 267 -13.12 -6.97 23.58
CA HIS A 267 -11.98 -6.96 22.67
C HIS A 267 -10.81 -6.14 23.26
N PRO A 268 -9.57 -6.28 22.78
CA PRO A 268 -8.38 -5.68 23.43
C PRO A 268 -8.47 -4.18 23.71
N LEU A 269 -9.14 -3.42 22.86
CA LEU A 269 -9.34 -1.97 23.10
C LEU A 269 -10.31 -1.71 24.28
N LEU A 270 -11.35 -2.54 24.44
CA LEU A 270 -12.26 -2.43 25.58
C LEU A 270 -11.61 -2.89 26.87
N GLU A 271 -10.78 -3.93 26.85
CA GLU A 271 -9.97 -4.34 28.00
C GLU A 271 -9.10 -3.17 28.46
N ALA A 272 -8.32 -2.59 27.55
CA ALA A 272 -7.50 -1.42 27.86
C ALA A 272 -8.35 -0.23 28.35
N PHE A 273 -9.52 0.02 27.77
CA PHE A 273 -10.42 1.09 28.18
C PHE A 273 -10.95 0.92 29.61
N PHE A 274 -11.28 -0.31 30.04
CA PHE A 274 -11.79 -0.55 31.38
C PHE A 274 -10.75 -0.43 32.49
N GLU A 275 -9.46 -0.52 32.15
CA GLU A 275 -8.36 -0.25 33.08
C GLU A 275 -8.13 1.27 33.31
N LEU A 276 -8.74 2.13 32.49
CA LEU A 276 -8.62 3.58 32.58
C LEU A 276 -9.72 4.19 33.44
N SER A 277 -9.58 5.46 33.78
CA SER A 277 -10.60 6.24 34.52
C SER A 277 -10.62 7.71 34.07
N GLY A 278 -11.73 8.39 34.33
CA GLY A 278 -11.87 9.84 34.15
C GLY A 278 -11.55 10.33 32.75
N ASP A 279 -10.62 11.27 32.66
CA ASP A 279 -10.24 11.94 31.40
C ASP A 279 -9.56 10.99 30.40
N ASP A 280 -8.88 9.97 30.89
CA ASP A 280 -8.22 8.97 30.02
C ASP A 280 -9.25 8.11 29.30
N GLN A 281 -10.30 7.66 29.99
CA GLN A 281 -11.44 7.00 29.33
C GLN A 281 -12.10 7.93 28.30
N ALA A 282 -12.33 9.19 28.66
CA ALA A 282 -12.90 10.16 27.74
C ALA A 282 -12.04 10.39 26.49
N ALA A 283 -10.72 10.31 26.63
CA ALA A 283 -9.78 10.41 25.51
C ALA A 283 -9.81 9.20 24.57
N VAL A 284 -10.03 7.99 25.11
CA VAL A 284 -10.00 6.72 24.33
C VAL A 284 -11.39 6.37 23.77
N LEU A 285 -12.49 6.84 24.38
CA LEU A 285 -13.86 6.51 23.97
C LEU A 285 -14.14 6.74 22.47
N PRO A 286 -13.64 7.80 21.80
CA PRO A 286 -13.79 7.96 20.36
C PRO A 286 -13.23 6.79 19.54
N ALA A 287 -12.09 6.23 19.94
CA ALA A 287 -11.52 5.05 19.30
C ALA A 287 -12.40 3.80 19.51
N VAL A 288 -12.93 3.62 20.73
CA VAL A 288 -13.93 2.57 21.05
C VAL A 288 -15.17 2.70 20.14
N GLY A 289 -15.68 3.94 19.97
CA GLY A 289 -16.80 4.21 19.07
C GLY A 289 -16.50 3.88 17.59
N ARG A 290 -15.26 4.07 17.13
CA ARG A 290 -14.85 3.72 15.75
C ARG A 290 -14.76 2.23 15.53
N VAL A 291 -14.34 1.47 16.53
CA VAL A 291 -14.28 0.00 16.46
C VAL A 291 -15.68 -0.60 16.52
N GLY A 292 -16.55 -0.04 17.35
CA GLY A 292 -17.92 -0.52 17.51
C GLY A 292 -18.02 -1.84 18.29
N GLY A 293 -19.10 -2.57 18.05
CA GLY A 293 -19.40 -3.82 18.75
C GLY A 293 -20.42 -3.66 19.88
N THR A 294 -21.02 -4.79 20.32
CA THR A 294 -22.16 -4.74 21.26
C THR A 294 -21.79 -4.13 22.61
N ARG A 295 -20.67 -4.54 23.20
CA ARG A 295 -20.22 -4.00 24.48
C ARG A 295 -19.76 -2.55 24.39
N ALA A 296 -19.10 -2.18 23.27
CA ALA A 296 -18.75 -0.80 22.98
C ALA A 296 -20.00 0.10 22.91
N ARG A 297 -21.10 -0.41 22.33
CA ARG A 297 -22.37 0.31 22.27
C ARG A 297 -22.94 0.57 23.67
N GLU A 298 -22.92 -0.40 24.56
CA GLU A 298 -23.38 -0.22 25.95
C GLU A 298 -22.57 0.86 26.67
N VAL A 299 -21.24 0.86 26.47
CA VAL A 299 -20.36 1.90 27.04
C VAL A 299 -20.73 3.28 26.48
N VAL A 300 -20.87 3.42 25.17
CA VAL A 300 -21.25 4.68 24.53
C VAL A 300 -22.62 5.15 25.01
N ASP A 301 -23.60 4.25 25.14
CA ASP A 301 -24.94 4.56 25.63
C ASP A 301 -24.93 5.09 27.09
N TRP A 302 -24.04 4.55 27.91
CA TRP A 302 -23.86 5.09 29.28
C TRP A 302 -23.40 6.55 29.26
N TYR A 303 -22.40 6.86 28.39
CA TYR A 303 -21.94 8.24 28.22
C TYR A 303 -23.03 9.16 27.66
N LEU A 304 -23.80 8.72 26.67
CA LEU A 304 -24.88 9.49 26.05
C LEU A 304 -25.95 9.90 27.06
N LYS A 305 -26.28 9.02 28.01
CA LYS A 305 -27.32 9.24 29.05
C LYS A 305 -26.79 9.98 30.29
N HIS A 306 -25.49 10.30 30.30
CA HIS A 306 -24.91 10.93 31.48
C HIS A 306 -25.46 12.34 31.69
N PRO A 307 -25.82 12.73 32.96
CA PRO A 307 -26.46 14.01 33.23
C PRO A 307 -25.58 15.23 32.98
N TYR A 308 -24.25 15.08 33.07
CA TYR A 308 -23.33 16.18 32.80
C TYR A 308 -23.05 16.33 31.29
N PRO A 309 -23.34 17.54 30.71
CA PRO A 309 -23.23 17.78 29.28
C PRO A 309 -21.85 17.42 28.66
N PHE A 310 -20.76 17.75 29.38
CA PHE A 310 -19.40 17.48 28.89
C PHE A 310 -19.11 15.97 28.76
N VAL A 311 -19.66 15.15 29.67
CA VAL A 311 -19.52 13.67 29.58
C VAL A 311 -20.38 13.14 28.43
N SER A 312 -21.62 13.62 28.33
CA SER A 312 -22.54 13.27 27.26
C SER A 312 -21.96 13.66 25.88
N ASP A 313 -21.24 14.77 25.75
CA ASP A 313 -20.61 15.21 24.50
C ASP A 313 -19.48 14.26 24.07
N VAL A 314 -18.76 13.64 25.01
CA VAL A 314 -17.78 12.58 24.69
C VAL A 314 -18.50 11.37 24.09
N GLY A 315 -19.62 10.94 24.65
CA GLY A 315 -20.47 9.88 24.12
C GLY A 315 -20.98 10.19 22.70
N TRP A 316 -21.46 11.41 22.47
CA TRP A 316 -21.90 11.85 21.13
C TRP A 316 -20.75 11.87 20.12
N ARG A 317 -19.54 12.24 20.52
CA ARG A 317 -18.36 12.16 19.67
C ARG A 317 -18.06 10.71 19.28
N ALA A 318 -18.09 9.78 20.24
CA ALA A 318 -17.90 8.36 19.98
C ALA A 318 -18.98 7.79 19.05
N LEU A 319 -20.27 8.10 19.32
CA LEU A 319 -21.39 7.68 18.47
C LEU A 319 -21.25 8.22 17.03
N SER A 320 -20.80 9.47 16.88
CA SER A 320 -20.60 10.09 15.57
C SER A 320 -19.53 9.39 14.71
N LEU A 321 -18.69 8.56 15.32
CA LEU A 321 -17.63 7.80 14.67
C LEU A 321 -18.00 6.33 14.44
N TRP A 322 -19.19 5.89 14.82
CA TRP A 322 -19.66 4.51 14.76
C TRP A 322 -19.43 3.88 13.37
N PRO A 323 -19.01 2.59 13.28
CA PRO A 323 -18.54 2.00 12.04
C PRO A 323 -19.63 1.59 11.05
N ASP A 324 -20.90 1.53 11.45
CA ASP A 324 -22.03 1.08 10.62
C ASP A 324 -23.27 1.98 10.76
N ALA A 325 -24.32 1.66 10.04
CA ALA A 325 -25.55 2.44 10.00
C ALA A 325 -26.54 2.15 11.16
N SER A 326 -26.18 1.31 12.12
CA SER A 326 -27.06 0.95 13.25
C SER A 326 -27.46 2.14 14.12
N VAL A 327 -26.61 3.19 14.15
CA VAL A 327 -26.82 4.41 14.93
C VAL A 327 -27.53 5.54 14.18
N ALA A 328 -27.93 5.30 12.91
CA ALA A 328 -28.57 6.33 12.09
C ALA A 328 -29.88 6.90 12.69
N PRO A 329 -30.76 6.09 13.33
CA PRO A 329 -31.97 6.62 13.95
C PRO A 329 -31.68 7.64 15.08
N GLU A 330 -30.69 7.38 15.93
CA GLU A 330 -30.30 8.30 17.01
C GLU A 330 -29.65 9.56 16.47
N LEU A 331 -28.81 9.42 15.44
CA LEU A 331 -28.20 10.58 14.77
C LEU A 331 -29.25 11.44 14.09
N LEU A 332 -30.26 10.85 13.43
CA LEU A 332 -31.37 11.57 12.82
C LEU A 332 -32.17 12.34 13.88
N ALA A 333 -32.53 11.68 14.98
CA ALA A 333 -33.24 12.33 16.08
C ALA A 333 -32.44 13.51 16.68
N ALA A 334 -31.11 13.40 16.76
CA ALA A 334 -30.26 14.48 17.22
C ALA A 334 -30.13 15.64 16.20
N VAL A 335 -30.34 15.40 14.92
CA VAL A 335 -30.44 16.45 13.90
C VAL A 335 -31.77 17.15 13.96
N GLU A 336 -32.87 16.41 14.18
CA GLU A 336 -34.24 16.95 14.27
C GLU A 336 -34.48 17.76 15.54
N LYS A 337 -33.98 17.27 16.67
CA LYS A 337 -34.15 17.89 18.00
C LYS A 337 -32.80 18.09 18.71
N PRO A 338 -31.98 19.02 18.23
CA PRO A 338 -30.63 19.16 18.73
C PRO A 338 -30.58 19.86 20.10
N ALA A 339 -29.71 19.36 20.98
CA ALA A 339 -29.42 20.03 22.25
C ALA A 339 -28.52 21.27 22.08
N SER A 340 -27.75 21.34 20.97
CA SER A 340 -26.92 22.49 20.58
C SER A 340 -26.63 22.46 19.09
N ASP A 341 -26.26 23.62 18.52
CA ASP A 341 -25.84 23.69 17.08
C ASP A 341 -24.58 22.84 16.80
N GLN A 342 -23.66 22.78 17.76
CA GLN A 342 -22.45 21.93 17.60
C GLN A 342 -22.82 20.45 17.56
N ARG A 343 -23.71 19.99 18.45
CA ARG A 343 -24.16 18.58 18.44
C ARG A 343 -24.95 18.25 17.18
N ARG A 344 -25.82 19.19 16.71
CA ARG A 344 -26.53 19.03 15.44
C ARG A 344 -25.56 18.86 14.26
N ALA A 345 -24.58 19.76 14.14
CA ALA A 345 -23.61 19.71 13.03
C ALA A 345 -22.80 18.40 13.03
N MET A 346 -22.41 17.94 14.21
CA MET A 346 -21.71 16.65 14.37
C MET A 346 -22.61 15.47 13.99
N ALA A 347 -23.84 15.43 14.52
CA ALA A 347 -24.81 14.38 14.21
C ALA A 347 -25.20 14.36 12.72
N PHE A 348 -25.35 15.53 12.08
CA PHE A 348 -25.64 15.63 10.65
C PHE A 348 -24.53 15.01 9.81
N LYS A 349 -23.28 15.39 10.04
CA LYS A 349 -22.13 14.82 9.32
C LYS A 349 -22.01 13.31 9.55
N ALA A 350 -22.25 12.87 10.78
CA ALA A 350 -22.23 11.46 11.15
C ALA A 350 -23.36 10.68 10.44
N LEU A 351 -24.60 11.20 10.42
CA LEU A 351 -25.76 10.60 9.75
C LEU A 351 -25.45 10.40 8.26
N VAL A 352 -25.01 11.44 7.58
CA VAL A 352 -24.66 11.38 6.15
C VAL A 352 -23.54 10.36 5.91
N ARG A 353 -22.57 10.27 6.81
CA ARG A 353 -21.47 9.30 6.71
C ARG A 353 -21.97 7.87 6.85
N VAL A 354 -22.73 7.55 7.90
CA VAL A 354 -23.17 6.18 8.18
C VAL A 354 -24.22 5.70 7.18
N ALA A 355 -25.11 6.57 6.70
CA ALA A 355 -26.08 6.24 5.66
C ALA A 355 -25.41 5.85 4.33
N GLY A 356 -24.23 6.41 4.04
CA GLY A 356 -23.43 6.05 2.87
C GLY A 356 -22.55 4.80 3.03
N LEU A 357 -22.43 4.21 4.23
CA LEU A 357 -21.63 3.00 4.42
C LEU A 357 -22.34 1.77 3.83
N ALA A 358 -21.56 0.85 3.26
CA ALA A 358 -22.07 -0.45 2.86
C ALA A 358 -22.40 -1.25 4.13
N ASP A 359 -23.68 -1.51 4.36
CA ASP A 359 -24.19 -2.28 5.48
C ASP A 359 -25.22 -3.30 4.94
N GLU A 360 -24.80 -4.55 4.84
CA GLU A 360 -25.63 -5.65 4.34
C GLU A 360 -26.80 -5.97 5.28
N SER A 361 -26.74 -5.56 6.53
CA SER A 361 -27.80 -5.76 7.52
C SER A 361 -28.96 -4.76 7.37
N ARG A 362 -28.81 -3.74 6.51
CA ARG A 362 -29.77 -2.65 6.31
C ARG A 362 -30.28 -2.61 4.87
N ASP A 363 -31.58 -2.42 4.73
CA ASP A 363 -32.18 -2.19 3.43
C ASP A 363 -31.59 -0.94 2.76
N VAL A 364 -31.23 -1.05 1.49
CA VAL A 364 -30.68 0.03 0.68
C VAL A 364 -31.60 1.24 0.62
N LEU A 365 -32.93 1.03 0.57
CA LEU A 365 -33.92 2.12 0.58
C LEU A 365 -33.99 2.82 1.93
N GLN A 366 -33.85 2.11 3.03
CA GLN A 366 -33.75 2.72 4.36
C GLN A 366 -32.53 3.65 4.47
N ARG A 367 -31.41 3.25 3.92
CA ARG A 367 -30.19 4.09 3.88
C ARG A 367 -30.41 5.35 3.04
N LEU A 368 -31.11 5.22 1.91
CA LEU A 368 -31.49 6.35 1.08
C LEU A 368 -32.45 7.29 1.81
N ASP A 369 -33.41 6.76 2.56
CA ASP A 369 -34.38 7.57 3.33
C ASP A 369 -33.68 8.42 4.40
N TRP A 370 -32.61 7.92 5.01
CA TRP A 370 -31.79 8.72 5.91
C TRP A 370 -31.08 9.85 5.17
N LEU A 371 -30.54 9.62 3.97
CA LEU A 371 -29.94 10.67 3.15
C LEU A 371 -30.98 11.70 2.68
N LYS A 372 -32.18 11.26 2.25
CA LYS A 372 -33.29 12.16 1.89
C LYS A 372 -33.73 13.00 3.10
N SER A 373 -33.80 12.39 4.28
CA SER A 373 -34.10 13.10 5.52
C SER A 373 -33.03 14.13 5.90
N ALA A 374 -31.74 13.75 5.78
CA ALA A 374 -30.64 14.69 5.97
C ALA A 374 -30.73 15.89 5.00
N ALA A 375 -31.00 15.65 3.71
CA ALA A 375 -31.16 16.73 2.73
C ALA A 375 -32.31 17.70 3.07
N ARG A 376 -33.44 17.17 3.58
CA ARG A 376 -34.57 18.00 4.04
C ARG A 376 -34.23 18.84 5.27
N LEU A 377 -33.42 18.30 6.19
CA LEU A 377 -33.00 18.95 7.43
C LEU A 377 -31.76 19.83 7.26
N ALA A 378 -31.16 19.85 6.06
CA ALA A 378 -30.00 20.66 5.75
C ALA A 378 -30.30 22.16 5.88
N LYS A 379 -29.49 22.90 6.65
CA LYS A 379 -29.63 24.34 6.88
C LYS A 379 -29.12 25.19 5.72
N ASN A 380 -28.23 24.65 4.91
CA ASN A 380 -27.55 25.34 3.80
C ASN A 380 -27.11 24.38 2.70
N ASP A 381 -26.58 24.91 1.61
CA ASP A 381 -26.12 24.12 0.48
C ASP A 381 -24.87 23.31 0.76
N ASP A 382 -23.98 23.75 1.68
CA ASP A 382 -22.83 22.96 2.08
C ASP A 382 -23.26 21.61 2.70
N GLU A 383 -24.29 21.61 3.53
CA GLU A 383 -24.88 20.39 4.09
C GLU A 383 -25.52 19.51 3.00
N ARG A 384 -26.24 20.11 2.02
CA ARG A 384 -26.80 19.38 0.86
C ARG A 384 -25.70 18.77 -0.02
N LEU A 385 -24.60 19.49 -0.24
CA LEU A 385 -23.43 18.98 -0.95
C LEU A 385 -22.84 17.74 -0.27
N LEU A 386 -22.80 17.69 1.07
CA LEU A 386 -22.33 16.50 1.80
C LEU A 386 -23.23 15.29 1.53
N VAL A 387 -24.56 15.49 1.46
CA VAL A 387 -25.50 14.42 1.12
C VAL A 387 -25.27 13.91 -0.29
N LEU A 388 -25.19 14.82 -1.27
CA LEU A 388 -24.97 14.46 -2.69
C LEU A 388 -23.64 13.72 -2.90
N LYS A 389 -22.55 14.11 -2.19
CA LYS A 389 -21.27 13.40 -2.20
C LYS A 389 -21.35 11.95 -1.71
N ARG A 390 -22.36 11.61 -0.93
CA ARG A 390 -22.54 10.25 -0.40
C ARG A 390 -23.62 9.45 -1.12
N LEU A 391 -24.40 10.10 -1.98
CA LEU A 391 -25.57 9.51 -2.61
C LEU A 391 -25.24 8.32 -3.52
N SER A 392 -24.14 8.40 -4.28
CA SER A 392 -23.67 7.32 -5.16
C SER A 392 -23.22 6.05 -4.42
N ALA A 393 -22.93 6.14 -3.12
CA ALA A 393 -22.66 4.97 -2.29
C ALA A 393 -23.90 4.10 -2.03
N VAL A 394 -25.11 4.68 -2.20
CA VAL A 394 -26.38 3.97 -2.12
C VAL A 394 -26.78 3.56 -3.55
N ARG A 395 -26.39 2.35 -3.95
CA ARG A 395 -26.46 1.83 -5.32
C ARG A 395 -27.88 1.37 -5.68
N HIS A 396 -28.76 2.32 -5.96
CA HIS A 396 -30.15 2.09 -6.30
C HIS A 396 -30.68 3.16 -7.26
N VAL A 397 -31.67 2.83 -8.12
CA VAL A 397 -32.25 3.77 -9.08
C VAL A 397 -32.91 4.97 -8.40
N GLU A 398 -33.50 4.79 -7.22
CA GLU A 398 -34.03 5.89 -6.43
C GLU A 398 -33.00 6.95 -6.04
N SER A 399 -31.70 6.56 -5.94
CA SER A 399 -30.61 7.52 -5.73
C SER A 399 -30.38 8.38 -6.98
N LEU A 400 -30.52 7.81 -8.17
CA LEU A 400 -30.51 8.55 -9.43
C LEU A 400 -31.64 9.58 -9.47
N ARG A 401 -32.88 9.12 -9.20
CA ARG A 401 -34.09 9.99 -9.20
C ARG A 401 -33.89 11.14 -8.21
N PHE A 402 -33.38 10.85 -7.02
CA PHE A 402 -33.12 11.87 -6.01
C PHE A 402 -32.00 12.83 -6.40
N ALA A 403 -30.94 12.39 -7.08
CA ALA A 403 -29.91 13.27 -7.61
C ALA A 403 -30.47 14.27 -8.65
N MET A 404 -31.42 13.82 -9.47
CA MET A 404 -32.03 14.66 -10.51
C MET A 404 -32.79 15.88 -9.95
N ASP A 405 -33.29 15.81 -8.72
CA ASP A 405 -33.99 16.92 -8.05
C ASP A 405 -33.03 18.14 -7.81
N PHE A 406 -31.72 17.93 -7.90
CA PHE A 406 -30.70 18.94 -7.60
C PHE A 406 -29.95 19.43 -8.83
N VAL A 407 -30.14 18.83 -10.00
CA VAL A 407 -29.40 19.18 -11.22
C VAL A 407 -29.65 20.62 -11.66
N GLU A 408 -30.86 21.15 -11.43
CA GLU A 408 -31.25 22.54 -11.78
C GLU A 408 -30.88 23.58 -10.71
N GLN A 409 -30.31 23.16 -9.59
CA GLN A 409 -29.96 24.07 -8.49
C GLN A 409 -28.50 24.52 -8.65
N PRO A 410 -28.23 25.82 -8.99
CA PRO A 410 -26.90 26.26 -9.46
C PRO A 410 -25.73 25.92 -8.52
N THR A 411 -25.96 25.94 -7.20
CA THR A 411 -24.95 25.63 -6.18
C THR A 411 -24.71 24.13 -5.99
N LEU A 412 -25.64 23.28 -6.44
CA LEU A 412 -25.64 21.82 -6.23
C LEU A 412 -25.46 21.03 -7.54
N THR A 413 -25.63 21.69 -8.70
CA THR A 413 -25.61 21.12 -10.04
C THR A 413 -24.42 20.19 -10.28
N GLU A 414 -23.21 20.66 -10.07
CA GLU A 414 -22.01 19.87 -10.38
C GLU A 414 -21.90 18.63 -9.50
N GLN A 415 -22.27 18.74 -8.21
CA GLN A 415 -22.24 17.59 -7.33
C GLN A 415 -23.36 16.58 -7.63
N ALA A 416 -24.52 17.06 -8.07
CA ALA A 416 -25.63 16.19 -8.53
C ALA A 416 -25.21 15.43 -9.81
N CYS A 417 -24.65 16.16 -10.80
CA CYS A 417 -24.11 15.56 -12.01
C CYS A 417 -23.01 14.53 -11.73
N GLN A 418 -22.11 14.83 -10.80
CA GLN A 418 -21.09 13.88 -10.34
C GLN A 418 -21.72 12.61 -9.75
N ALA A 419 -22.72 12.73 -8.87
CA ALA A 419 -23.41 11.58 -8.29
C ALA A 419 -24.10 10.72 -9.37
N ILE A 420 -24.71 11.34 -10.38
CA ILE A 420 -25.36 10.66 -11.51
C ILE A 420 -24.33 9.84 -12.31
N VAL A 421 -23.18 10.41 -12.69
CA VAL A 421 -22.17 9.68 -13.46
C VAL A 421 -21.49 8.58 -12.63
N GLU A 422 -21.38 8.74 -11.32
CA GLU A 422 -20.90 7.68 -10.43
C GLU A 422 -21.88 6.50 -10.34
N LEU A 423 -23.18 6.77 -10.26
CA LEU A 423 -24.21 5.71 -10.33
C LEU A 423 -24.23 5.06 -11.72
N ALA A 424 -24.10 5.84 -12.80
CA ALA A 424 -24.04 5.33 -14.18
C ALA A 424 -22.79 4.47 -14.46
N HIS A 425 -21.72 4.61 -13.67
CA HIS A 425 -20.55 3.72 -13.75
C HIS A 425 -20.91 2.26 -13.44
N LEU A 426 -21.93 2.03 -12.63
CA LEU A 426 -22.44 0.70 -12.29
C LEU A 426 -23.25 0.15 -13.49
N ARG A 427 -22.58 -0.61 -14.36
CA ARG A 427 -23.16 -1.10 -15.61
C ARG A 427 -24.47 -1.86 -15.39
N TRP A 428 -24.52 -2.75 -14.39
CA TRP A 428 -25.71 -3.53 -14.08
C TRP A 428 -26.91 -2.64 -13.75
N LEU A 429 -26.72 -1.57 -12.96
CA LEU A 429 -27.79 -0.64 -12.59
C LEU A 429 -28.21 0.22 -13.79
N ARG A 430 -27.25 0.68 -14.57
CA ARG A 430 -27.51 1.46 -15.79
C ARG A 430 -28.24 0.64 -16.85
N ASP A 431 -27.89 -0.63 -17.03
CA ASP A 431 -28.52 -1.50 -18.05
C ASP A 431 -29.93 -1.90 -17.63
N GLU A 432 -30.19 -2.10 -16.33
CA GLU A 432 -31.53 -2.40 -15.77
C GLU A 432 -32.52 -1.23 -15.91
N PHE A 433 -32.06 0.02 -15.69
CA PHE A 433 -32.85 1.24 -15.74
C PHE A 433 -32.41 2.15 -16.91
N LYS A 434 -32.17 1.55 -18.07
CA LYS A 434 -31.51 2.18 -19.20
C LYS A 434 -32.11 3.53 -19.60
N ASP A 435 -33.42 3.61 -19.74
CA ASP A 435 -34.08 4.83 -20.24
C ASP A 435 -33.95 6.00 -19.25
N GLU A 436 -34.01 5.72 -17.95
CA GLU A 436 -33.85 6.73 -16.91
C GLU A 436 -32.40 7.23 -16.86
N PHE A 437 -31.41 6.31 -16.97
CA PHE A 437 -30.01 6.70 -17.04
C PHE A 437 -29.69 7.48 -18.31
N MET A 438 -30.24 7.12 -19.47
CA MET A 438 -30.02 7.88 -20.70
C MET A 438 -30.53 9.31 -20.56
N ALA A 439 -31.74 9.50 -20.05
CA ALA A 439 -32.35 10.82 -19.81
C ALA A 439 -31.49 11.64 -18.79
N ALA A 440 -31.05 11.00 -17.71
CA ALA A 440 -30.19 11.66 -16.70
C ALA A 440 -28.83 12.06 -17.28
N LEU A 441 -28.19 11.20 -18.08
CA LEU A 441 -26.91 11.49 -18.73
C LEU A 441 -27.03 12.59 -19.79
N ASP A 442 -28.15 12.68 -20.52
CA ASP A 442 -28.44 13.82 -21.42
C ASP A 442 -28.51 15.13 -20.63
N ARG A 443 -29.16 15.08 -19.47
CA ARG A 443 -29.24 16.25 -18.59
C ARG A 443 -27.89 16.65 -18.05
N VAL A 444 -27.06 15.70 -17.64
CA VAL A 444 -25.67 15.96 -17.20
C VAL A 444 -24.88 16.65 -18.31
N GLN A 445 -24.95 16.17 -19.55
CA GLN A 445 -24.24 16.77 -20.68
C GLN A 445 -24.66 18.20 -20.97
N SER A 446 -25.94 18.52 -20.81
CA SER A 446 -26.46 19.88 -21.08
C SER A 446 -26.22 20.86 -19.93
N THR A 447 -25.95 20.38 -18.71
CA THR A 447 -26.00 21.20 -17.50
C THR A 447 -24.63 21.32 -16.80
N SER A 448 -23.86 20.24 -16.74
CA SER A 448 -22.53 20.26 -16.09
C SER A 448 -21.54 21.09 -16.90
N ARG A 449 -20.66 21.80 -16.18
CA ARG A 449 -19.52 22.55 -16.75
C ARG A 449 -18.20 21.83 -16.60
N ASP A 450 -18.19 20.69 -15.86
CA ASP A 450 -17.00 19.86 -15.67
C ASP A 450 -16.80 18.99 -16.92
N PRO A 451 -15.68 19.17 -17.66
CA PRO A 451 -15.44 18.41 -18.90
C PRO A 451 -15.26 16.91 -18.63
N ILE A 452 -14.75 16.53 -17.45
CA ILE A 452 -14.59 15.12 -17.07
C ILE A 452 -15.97 14.48 -16.83
N VAL A 453 -16.87 15.18 -16.16
CA VAL A 453 -18.24 14.71 -15.92
C VAL A 453 -18.99 14.56 -17.23
N GLN A 454 -18.86 15.54 -18.15
CA GLN A 454 -19.47 15.49 -19.50
C GLN A 454 -18.91 14.32 -20.32
N GLU A 455 -17.58 14.12 -20.33
CA GLU A 455 -16.97 13.00 -21.05
C GLU A 455 -17.43 11.64 -20.47
N ARG A 456 -17.49 11.50 -19.14
CA ARG A 456 -18.02 10.29 -18.50
C ARG A 456 -19.46 10.03 -18.91
N ALA A 457 -20.30 11.05 -18.91
CA ALA A 457 -21.69 10.94 -19.33
C ALA A 457 -21.81 10.47 -20.79
N GLN A 458 -21.00 11.03 -21.71
CA GLN A 458 -20.98 10.62 -23.11
C GLN A 458 -20.55 9.17 -23.27
N ARG A 459 -19.49 8.73 -22.61
CA ARG A 459 -19.00 7.35 -22.67
C ARG A 459 -20.05 6.35 -22.18
N TYR A 460 -20.73 6.66 -21.07
CA TYR A 460 -21.76 5.78 -20.52
C TYR A 460 -22.99 5.68 -21.42
N LYS A 461 -23.37 6.75 -22.12
CA LYS A 461 -24.42 6.72 -23.15
C LYS A 461 -24.06 5.81 -24.33
N GLU A 462 -22.78 5.78 -24.70
CA GLU A 462 -22.26 4.88 -25.75
C GLU A 462 -22.02 3.44 -25.26
N GLY A 463 -22.38 3.10 -24.03
CA GLY A 463 -22.13 1.78 -23.43
C GLY A 463 -20.68 1.49 -23.07
N LYS A 464 -19.79 2.50 -23.19
CA LYS A 464 -18.37 2.39 -22.87
C LYS A 464 -18.12 2.51 -21.35
N THR A 465 -16.93 2.07 -20.93
CA THR A 465 -16.45 2.22 -19.55
C THR A 465 -15.55 3.43 -19.43
N TRP A 466 -15.54 4.07 -18.26
CA TRP A 466 -14.58 5.12 -17.92
C TRP A 466 -13.31 4.50 -17.30
N THR A 467 -12.14 4.80 -17.86
CA THR A 467 -10.83 4.26 -17.42
C THR A 467 -9.90 5.33 -16.83
N GLY A 468 -10.38 6.58 -16.69
CA GLY A 468 -9.62 7.71 -16.19
C GLY A 468 -9.22 8.70 -17.30
N PRO A 469 -8.84 9.93 -16.94
CA PRO A 469 -8.36 10.91 -17.90
C PRO A 469 -7.03 10.45 -18.51
N GLY A 470 -6.95 10.41 -19.86
CA GLY A 470 -5.70 10.14 -20.58
C GLY A 470 -5.43 8.67 -20.96
N VAL A 471 -6.30 7.72 -20.63
CA VAL A 471 -6.24 6.37 -21.18
C VAL A 471 -7.14 6.35 -22.42
N GLY A 472 -6.52 6.55 -23.60
CA GLY A 472 -7.17 6.36 -24.90
C GLY A 472 -7.69 4.93 -25.09
N PRO A 473 -8.45 4.67 -26.17
CA PRO A 473 -9.08 3.39 -26.44
C PRO A 473 -8.09 2.27 -26.55
#